data_b0853721722df9c6ee294fc0a4ca2a38
#
_entry.id   b0853721722df9c6ee294fc0a4ca2a38
#
_cell.length_a   1.000
_cell.length_b   1.000
_cell.length_c   1.000
_cell.angle_alpha   90.00
_cell.angle_beta   90.00
_cell.angle_gamma   90.00
#
_symmetry.space_group_name_H-M   'P 1'
#
loop_
_entity.id
_entity.type
_entity.pdbx_description
1 polymer ?
#
loop_
_entity_poly.entity_id
_entity_poly.type
_entity_poly.pdbx_seq_one_letter_code
_entity_poly.pdbx_strand_id
1 'polypeptide(L)'
;AEVQKMMGVPVHVNIEEVRRPELDAQLIADGITQQLEKRVMFRRAMKRAMQNAMRLGAQGIKIMSSGRLNGADIARCEWYREGRVPLQTLRANIGYGFSEALTTYGIVGVKVWVYKGDNFGQEEAVEAPREDRRGRRPGDRAGKPGARRNNGRRNDKQQQARKPAAKDGE
;
A
#
# COMPACT_ATOMS: atom_id res chain seq x y z
N ALA A 1 20.18 -17.81 9.55
CA ALA A 1 21.00 -18.97 9.93
C ALA A 1 20.70 -20.21 9.06
N GLU A 2 19.43 -20.58 8.81
CA GLU A 2 19.07 -21.77 8.00
C GLU A 2 19.41 -21.61 6.52
N VAL A 3 19.03 -20.47 5.91
CA VAL A 3 19.34 -20.16 4.50
C VAL A 3 20.85 -20.18 4.25
N GLN A 4 21.66 -19.68 5.17
CA GLN A 4 23.10 -19.70 5.09
C GLN A 4 23.67 -21.12 5.14
N LYS A 5 23.05 -22.02 5.93
CA LYS A 5 23.42 -23.45 5.96
C LYS A 5 23.08 -24.16 4.65
N MET A 6 21.96 -23.83 4.02
CA MET A 6 21.54 -24.42 2.75
C MET A 6 22.41 -23.97 1.59
N MET A 7 22.84 -22.71 1.58
CA MET A 7 23.57 -22.10 0.47
C MET A 7 25.10 -22.20 0.62
N GLY A 8 25.63 -22.47 1.81
CA GLY A 8 27.08 -22.56 2.07
C GLY A 8 27.85 -21.22 1.89
N VAL A 9 27.14 -20.12 1.68
CA VAL A 9 27.68 -18.78 1.45
C VAL A 9 27.11 -17.82 2.48
N PRO A 10 27.84 -16.78 2.95
CA PRO A 10 27.29 -15.78 3.83
C PRO A 10 26.16 -15.02 3.13
N VAL A 11 24.97 -15.06 3.72
CA VAL A 11 23.75 -14.45 3.18
C VAL A 11 23.33 -13.28 4.07
N HIS A 12 23.11 -12.13 3.45
CA HIS A 12 22.51 -10.95 4.10
C HIS A 12 21.03 -10.88 3.70
N VAL A 13 20.14 -10.80 4.69
CA VAL A 13 18.69 -10.69 4.46
C VAL A 13 18.27 -9.24 4.74
N ASN A 14 17.73 -8.58 3.73
CA ASN A 14 17.11 -7.28 3.86
C ASN A 14 15.58 -7.45 3.91
N ILE A 15 14.93 -6.82 4.88
CA ILE A 15 13.49 -6.91 5.07
C ILE A 15 12.88 -5.55 4.73
N GLU A 16 11.98 -5.52 3.74
CA GLU A 16 11.24 -4.34 3.33
C GLU A 16 9.77 -4.48 3.74
N GLU A 17 9.21 -3.44 4.31
CA GLU A 17 7.81 -3.40 4.69
C GLU A 17 6.92 -3.05 3.48
N VAL A 18 5.94 -3.89 3.19
CA VAL A 18 4.92 -3.61 2.17
C VAL A 18 3.77 -2.83 2.82
N ARG A 19 3.68 -1.53 2.55
CA ARG A 19 2.69 -0.63 3.16
C ARG A 19 1.24 -0.92 2.75
N ARG A 20 1.02 -1.42 1.52
CA ARG A 20 -0.31 -1.71 0.96
C ARG A 20 -0.33 -3.11 0.34
N PRO A 21 -0.45 -4.16 1.17
CA PRO A 21 -0.39 -5.54 0.69
C PRO A 21 -1.54 -5.89 -0.27
N GLU A 22 -2.68 -5.21 -0.15
CA GLU A 22 -3.83 -5.46 -1.02
C GLU A 22 -3.70 -4.86 -2.43
N LEU A 23 -2.66 -4.08 -2.70
CA LEU A 23 -2.30 -3.59 -4.03
C LEU A 23 -1.16 -4.41 -4.65
N ASP A 24 -0.57 -5.33 -3.90
CA ASP A 24 0.44 -6.23 -4.43
C ASP A 24 -0.21 -7.45 -5.06
N ALA A 25 0.06 -7.64 -6.37
CA ALA A 25 -0.55 -8.71 -7.16
C ALA A 25 -0.20 -10.11 -6.63
N GLN A 26 1.03 -10.31 -6.10
CA GLN A 26 1.45 -11.59 -5.56
C GLN A 26 0.71 -11.92 -4.27
N LEU A 27 0.60 -10.96 -3.34
CA LEU A 27 -0.11 -11.16 -2.09
C LEU A 27 -1.62 -11.37 -2.29
N ILE A 28 -2.21 -10.71 -3.30
CA ILE A 28 -3.59 -10.98 -3.71
C ILE A 28 -3.74 -12.42 -4.23
N ALA A 29 -2.82 -12.87 -5.09
CA ALA A 29 -2.84 -14.23 -5.62
C ALA A 29 -2.75 -15.27 -4.48
N ASP A 30 -1.81 -15.10 -3.56
CA ASP A 30 -1.62 -15.98 -2.39
C ASP A 30 -2.85 -15.95 -1.46
N GLY A 31 -3.47 -14.80 -1.27
CA GLY A 31 -4.69 -14.69 -0.50
C GLY A 31 -5.90 -15.40 -1.13
N ILE A 32 -5.97 -15.44 -2.46
CA ILE A 32 -7.01 -16.20 -3.18
C ILE A 32 -6.72 -17.70 -3.10
N THR A 33 -5.48 -18.14 -3.31
CA THR A 33 -5.10 -19.57 -3.28
C THR A 33 -5.35 -20.16 -1.90
N GLN A 34 -5.01 -19.48 -0.82
CA GLN A 34 -5.33 -19.90 0.55
C GLN A 34 -6.85 -20.07 0.79
N GLN A 35 -7.67 -19.20 0.19
CA GLN A 35 -9.12 -19.33 0.28
C GLN A 35 -9.64 -20.53 -0.52
N LEU A 36 -9.05 -20.81 -1.71
CA LEU A 36 -9.40 -21.97 -2.52
C LEU A 36 -9.04 -23.29 -1.82
N GLU A 37 -7.90 -23.36 -1.14
CA GLU A 37 -7.50 -24.51 -0.32
C GLU A 37 -8.47 -24.76 0.84
N LYS A 38 -9.01 -23.69 1.42
CA LYS A 38 -10.06 -23.74 2.44
C LYS A 38 -11.46 -24.03 1.86
N ARG A 39 -11.54 -24.46 0.60
CA ARG A 39 -12.79 -24.80 -0.11
C ARG A 39 -13.80 -23.66 -0.22
N VAL A 40 -13.34 -22.41 -0.22
CA VAL A 40 -14.22 -21.27 -0.52
C VAL A 40 -14.53 -21.27 -2.01
N MET A 41 -15.78 -20.95 -2.37
CA MET A 41 -16.20 -20.83 -3.78
C MET A 41 -15.33 -19.82 -4.52
N PHE A 42 -14.69 -20.24 -5.63
CA PHE A 42 -13.73 -19.42 -6.37
C PHE A 42 -14.30 -18.08 -6.83
N ARG A 43 -15.59 -18.04 -7.27
CA ARG A 43 -16.25 -16.78 -7.67
C ARG A 43 -16.34 -15.79 -6.52
N ARG A 44 -16.60 -16.25 -5.32
CA ARG A 44 -16.68 -15.40 -4.12
C ARG A 44 -15.31 -14.89 -3.72
N ALA A 45 -14.28 -15.74 -3.75
CA ALA A 45 -12.91 -15.36 -3.45
C ALA A 45 -12.39 -14.29 -4.42
N MET A 46 -12.56 -14.52 -5.73
CA MET A 46 -12.13 -13.58 -6.77
C MET A 46 -12.85 -12.23 -6.69
N LYS A 47 -14.19 -12.22 -6.55
CA LYS A 47 -14.96 -10.97 -6.41
C LYS A 47 -14.57 -10.18 -5.18
N ARG A 48 -14.36 -10.84 -4.04
CA ARG A 48 -13.94 -10.20 -2.79
C ARG A 48 -12.57 -9.55 -2.94
N ALA A 49 -11.62 -10.26 -3.55
CA ALA A 49 -10.29 -9.74 -3.80
C ALA A 49 -10.32 -8.50 -4.73
N MET A 50 -11.13 -8.55 -5.81
CA MET A 50 -11.31 -7.40 -6.71
C MET A 50 -11.89 -6.19 -5.98
N GLN A 51 -12.97 -6.37 -5.23
CA GLN A 51 -13.60 -5.28 -4.48
C GLN A 51 -12.65 -4.64 -3.47
N ASN A 52 -11.83 -5.45 -2.78
CA ASN A 52 -10.84 -4.93 -1.84
C ASN A 52 -9.77 -4.11 -2.56
N ALA A 53 -9.21 -4.60 -3.66
CA ALA A 53 -8.20 -3.88 -4.43
C ALA A 53 -8.74 -2.56 -5.00
N MET A 54 -9.95 -2.56 -5.55
CA MET A 54 -10.59 -1.33 -6.07
C MET A 54 -10.86 -0.32 -4.97
N ARG A 55 -11.31 -0.76 -3.79
CA ARG A 55 -11.55 0.11 -2.63
C ARG A 55 -10.28 0.80 -2.14
N LEU A 56 -9.13 0.14 -2.27
CA LEU A 56 -7.83 0.65 -1.82
C LEU A 56 -7.08 1.46 -2.88
N GLY A 57 -7.72 1.73 -4.01
CA GLY A 57 -7.24 2.67 -5.01
C GLY A 57 -6.55 2.03 -6.22
N ALA A 58 -6.72 0.73 -6.47
CA ALA A 58 -6.36 0.15 -7.76
C ALA A 58 -7.23 0.77 -8.85
N GLN A 59 -6.63 1.16 -9.98
CA GLN A 59 -7.39 1.70 -11.13
C GLN A 59 -8.03 0.59 -11.96
N GLY A 60 -7.56 -0.63 -11.80
CA GLY A 60 -8.14 -1.81 -12.38
C GLY A 60 -7.45 -3.09 -11.96
N ILE A 61 -8.19 -4.17 -12.03
CA ILE A 61 -7.70 -5.50 -11.70
C ILE A 61 -8.29 -6.54 -12.64
N LYS A 62 -7.47 -7.53 -13.01
CA LYS A 62 -7.88 -8.73 -13.73
C LYS A 62 -7.38 -9.93 -12.97
N ILE A 63 -8.27 -10.86 -12.68
CA ILE A 63 -7.94 -12.13 -12.02
C ILE A 63 -8.38 -13.27 -12.95
N MET A 64 -7.52 -14.25 -13.13
CA MET A 64 -7.78 -15.44 -13.92
C MET A 64 -7.48 -16.66 -13.07
N SER A 65 -8.43 -17.59 -12.99
CA SER A 65 -8.28 -18.87 -12.31
C SER A 65 -8.47 -20.00 -13.31
N SER A 66 -7.55 -20.97 -13.30
CA SER A 66 -7.54 -22.10 -14.23
C SER A 66 -7.33 -23.41 -13.50
N GLY A 67 -8.05 -24.44 -13.92
CA GLY A 67 -8.00 -25.76 -13.32
C GLY A 67 -9.37 -26.38 -13.10
N ARG A 68 -9.47 -27.36 -12.22
CA ARG A 68 -10.74 -28.01 -11.81
C ARG A 68 -11.45 -27.14 -10.77
N LEU A 69 -12.11 -26.08 -11.25
CA LEU A 69 -12.77 -25.12 -10.38
C LEU A 69 -13.95 -25.74 -9.63
N ASN A 70 -13.94 -25.64 -8.29
CA ASN A 70 -14.89 -26.28 -7.38
C ASN A 70 -14.95 -27.82 -7.51
N GLY A 71 -13.89 -28.48 -7.94
CA GLY A 71 -13.86 -29.92 -8.10
C GLY A 71 -14.58 -30.45 -9.34
N ALA A 72 -14.82 -29.60 -10.35
CA ALA A 72 -15.40 -30.05 -11.61
C ALA A 72 -14.48 -31.06 -12.31
N ASP A 73 -15.06 -32.04 -13.01
CA ASP A 73 -14.28 -33.08 -13.70
C ASP A 73 -13.49 -32.49 -14.88
N ILE A 74 -14.06 -31.51 -15.56
CA ILE A 74 -13.44 -30.82 -16.69
C ILE A 74 -12.80 -29.54 -16.18
N ALA A 75 -11.50 -29.39 -16.41
CA ALA A 75 -10.79 -28.16 -16.13
C ALA A 75 -11.26 -27.02 -17.05
N ARG A 76 -11.40 -25.85 -16.50
CA ARG A 76 -11.75 -24.65 -17.26
C ARG A 76 -11.00 -23.44 -16.72
N CYS A 77 -10.97 -22.37 -17.51
CA CYS A 77 -10.42 -21.09 -17.16
C CYS A 77 -11.54 -20.09 -17.01
N GLU A 78 -11.64 -19.44 -15.86
CA GLU A 78 -12.55 -18.31 -15.64
C GLU A 78 -11.77 -17.07 -15.23
N TRP A 79 -12.17 -15.93 -15.77
CA TRP A 79 -11.52 -14.66 -15.45
C TRP A 79 -12.56 -13.57 -15.18
N TYR A 80 -12.18 -12.65 -14.31
CA TYR A 80 -12.95 -11.46 -13.99
C TYR A 80 -12.06 -10.24 -14.15
N ARG A 81 -12.63 -9.14 -14.60
CA ARG A 81 -11.95 -7.85 -14.74
C ARG A 81 -12.85 -6.74 -14.23
N GLU A 82 -12.25 -5.82 -13.50
CA GLU A 82 -12.90 -4.60 -13.01
C GLU A 82 -11.98 -3.41 -13.27
N GLY A 83 -12.54 -2.29 -13.71
CA GLY A 83 -11.77 -1.12 -14.10
C GLY A 83 -10.97 -1.28 -15.39
N ARG A 84 -9.90 -0.51 -15.51
CA ARG A 84 -9.04 -0.45 -16.69
C ARG A 84 -7.76 -1.25 -16.44
N VAL A 85 -7.41 -2.17 -17.34
CA VAL A 85 -6.15 -2.93 -17.29
C VAL A 85 -5.49 -2.86 -18.67
N PRO A 86 -4.70 -1.82 -18.97
CA PRO A 86 -4.11 -1.59 -20.29
C PRO A 86 -2.80 -2.37 -20.43
N LEU A 87 -2.86 -3.66 -20.75
CA LEU A 87 -1.69 -4.54 -20.83
C LEU A 87 -0.69 -4.17 -21.94
N GLN A 88 -1.13 -3.43 -22.95
CA GLN A 88 -0.28 -3.04 -24.09
C GLN A 88 0.36 -1.66 -23.91
N THR A 89 0.03 -0.93 -22.86
CA THR A 89 0.56 0.40 -22.59
C THR A 89 1.85 0.30 -21.78
N LEU A 90 2.99 0.68 -22.36
CA LEU A 90 4.30 0.56 -21.71
C LEU A 90 4.46 1.45 -20.48
N ARG A 91 3.79 2.61 -20.44
CA ARG A 91 3.81 3.51 -19.28
C ARG A 91 2.94 3.04 -18.11
N ALA A 92 2.08 2.02 -18.34
CA ALA A 92 1.18 1.53 -17.30
C ALA A 92 1.96 0.72 -16.25
N ASN A 93 1.82 1.10 -14.98
CA ASN A 93 2.38 0.34 -13.86
C ASN A 93 1.42 -0.81 -13.52
N ILE A 94 1.75 -2.00 -14.01
CA ILE A 94 0.94 -3.21 -13.81
C ILE A 94 1.74 -4.21 -12.99
N GLY A 95 1.26 -4.48 -11.77
CA GLY A 95 1.76 -5.57 -10.94
C GLY A 95 1.21 -6.91 -11.47
N TYR A 96 2.05 -7.92 -11.55
CA TYR A 96 1.68 -9.28 -11.90
C TYR A 96 1.99 -10.23 -10.76
N GLY A 97 1.06 -11.13 -10.45
CA GLY A 97 1.24 -12.19 -9.45
C GLY A 97 0.69 -13.52 -9.97
N PHE A 98 1.38 -14.60 -9.60
CA PHE A 98 0.98 -15.97 -9.90
C PHE A 98 1.10 -16.83 -8.66
N SER A 99 0.08 -17.61 -8.36
CA SER A 99 0.09 -18.54 -7.25
C SER A 99 -0.72 -19.80 -7.58
N GLU A 100 -0.39 -20.90 -6.93
CA GLU A 100 -1.01 -22.21 -7.14
C GLU A 100 -1.68 -22.69 -5.86
N ALA A 101 -2.94 -23.08 -5.95
CA ALA A 101 -3.68 -23.69 -4.86
C ALA A 101 -3.67 -25.20 -4.98
N LEU A 102 -3.16 -25.88 -3.98
CA LEU A 102 -3.20 -27.34 -3.87
C LEU A 102 -4.55 -27.78 -3.30
N THR A 103 -5.44 -28.24 -4.19
CA THR A 103 -6.75 -28.75 -3.78
C THR A 103 -6.77 -30.27 -3.82
N THR A 104 -7.75 -30.89 -3.15
CA THR A 104 -7.96 -32.35 -3.19
C THR A 104 -8.24 -32.89 -4.58
N TYR A 105 -8.65 -32.05 -5.51
CA TYR A 105 -8.98 -32.40 -6.90
C TYR A 105 -7.85 -32.08 -7.90
N GLY A 106 -6.73 -31.52 -7.43
CA GLY A 106 -5.60 -31.13 -8.23
C GLY A 106 -5.20 -29.67 -7.98
N ILE A 107 -4.27 -29.19 -8.78
CA ILE A 107 -3.73 -27.83 -8.68
C ILE A 107 -4.62 -26.85 -9.46
N VAL A 108 -4.95 -25.71 -8.84
CA VAL A 108 -5.64 -24.59 -9.46
C VAL A 108 -4.68 -23.41 -9.51
N GLY A 109 -4.33 -22.95 -10.71
CA GLY A 109 -3.48 -21.79 -10.92
C GLY A 109 -4.29 -20.48 -10.90
N VAL A 110 -3.77 -19.47 -10.20
CA VAL A 110 -4.35 -18.13 -10.13
C VAL A 110 -3.35 -17.11 -10.66
N LYS A 111 -3.78 -16.29 -11.61
CA LYS A 111 -3.00 -15.17 -12.18
C LYS A 111 -3.72 -13.87 -11.89
N VAL A 112 -2.99 -12.88 -11.41
CA VAL A 112 -3.52 -11.57 -11.04
C VAL A 112 -2.73 -10.47 -11.73
N TRP A 113 -3.43 -9.50 -12.29
CA TRP A 113 -2.88 -8.27 -12.84
C TRP A 113 -3.53 -7.10 -12.13
N VAL A 114 -2.75 -6.22 -11.53
CA VAL A 114 -3.22 -5.03 -10.81
C VAL A 114 -2.65 -3.79 -11.50
N TYR A 115 -3.53 -2.95 -12.01
CA TYR A 115 -3.14 -1.68 -12.58
C TYR A 115 -3.14 -0.60 -11.48
N LYS A 116 -1.96 -0.08 -11.15
CA LYS A 116 -1.76 0.93 -10.11
C LYS A 116 -1.84 2.36 -10.62
N GLY A 117 -1.65 2.56 -11.93
CA GLY A 117 -1.65 3.87 -12.58
C GLY A 117 -0.61 3.98 -13.69
N ASP A 118 -0.55 5.14 -14.34
CA ASP A 118 0.48 5.42 -15.33
C ASP A 118 1.73 6.01 -14.66
N ASN A 119 2.90 5.50 -15.04
CA ASN A 119 4.19 6.04 -14.62
C ASN A 119 4.75 6.93 -15.73
N PHE A 120 4.86 8.23 -15.47
CA PHE A 120 5.37 9.23 -16.42
C PHE A 120 6.85 9.56 -16.20
N GLY A 121 7.63 8.65 -15.65
CA GLY A 121 9.05 8.87 -15.38
C GLY A 121 9.34 9.67 -14.12
N GLN A 122 8.34 9.96 -13.31
CA GLN A 122 8.58 10.28 -11.91
C GLN A 122 8.98 8.98 -11.23
N GLU A 123 10.28 8.83 -10.97
CA GLU A 123 10.73 7.83 -10.01
C GLU A 123 9.88 8.04 -8.76
N GLU A 124 9.12 7.01 -8.35
CA GLU A 124 8.55 7.00 -7.01
C GLU A 124 9.75 7.25 -6.09
N ALA A 125 9.83 8.47 -5.56
CA ALA A 125 10.83 8.79 -4.57
C ALA A 125 10.61 7.73 -3.49
N VAL A 126 11.54 6.79 -3.42
CA VAL A 126 11.61 5.83 -2.33
C VAL A 126 11.70 6.72 -1.12
N GLU A 127 10.56 6.91 -0.41
CA GLU A 127 10.56 7.67 0.83
C GLU A 127 11.58 6.98 1.72
N ALA A 128 12.74 7.64 1.84
CA ALA A 128 13.79 7.19 2.73
C ALA A 128 13.17 6.88 4.09
N PRO A 129 13.60 5.78 4.75
CA PRO A 129 13.10 5.43 6.05
C PRO A 129 13.15 6.67 6.94
N ARG A 130 12.01 7.10 7.47
CA ARG A 130 11.98 8.18 8.45
C ARG A 130 12.77 7.68 9.65
N GLU A 131 14.04 8.12 9.76
CA GLU A 131 14.81 7.92 10.96
C GLU A 131 13.96 8.38 12.16
N ASP A 132 13.63 7.44 13.02
CA ASP A 132 12.94 7.66 14.28
C ASP A 132 13.74 8.67 15.11
N ARG A 133 13.34 9.93 15.03
CA ARG A 133 13.84 10.98 15.93
C ARG A 133 13.28 10.80 17.35
N ARG A 134 13.20 9.57 17.83
CA ARG A 134 12.96 9.26 19.24
C ARG A 134 14.31 9.10 19.95
N GLY A 135 14.90 10.19 20.40
CA GLY A 135 16.12 10.08 21.19
C GLY A 135 16.89 11.36 21.46
N ARG A 136 16.24 12.52 21.46
CA ARG A 136 16.84 13.67 22.15
C ARG A 136 16.04 14.04 23.38
N ARG A 137 16.46 13.46 24.52
CA ARG A 137 16.08 13.94 25.83
C ARG A 137 16.55 15.40 25.97
N PRO A 138 15.72 16.36 26.39
CA PRO A 138 16.16 17.69 26.78
C PRO A 138 16.66 17.64 28.21
N GLY A 139 17.96 17.54 28.36
CA GLY A 139 18.60 17.55 29.69
C GLY A 139 20.09 17.61 29.52
N ASP A 140 20.64 18.82 29.32
CA ASP A 140 21.94 19.28 29.81
C ASP A 140 22.18 20.70 29.27
N ARG A 141 21.58 21.66 29.94
CA ARG A 141 22.05 23.03 29.92
C ARG A 141 22.51 23.36 31.37
N ALA A 142 23.72 22.93 31.68
CA ALA A 142 24.46 23.51 32.78
C ALA A 142 25.15 24.79 32.33
N GLY A 143 24.78 25.84 32.95
CA GLY A 143 25.47 27.02 33.37
C GLY A 143 26.50 27.73 32.50
N LYS A 144 26.22 29.00 32.22
CA LYS A 144 27.19 30.09 32.54
C LYS A 144 26.45 31.44 32.59
N PRO A 145 26.78 32.26 33.61
CA PRO A 145 26.09 33.51 33.90
C PRO A 145 26.80 34.73 33.31
N GLY A 146 26.03 35.80 33.11
CA GLY A 146 26.61 37.12 33.08
C GLY A 146 26.55 37.90 31.81
N ALA A 147 25.60 38.86 31.72
CA ALA A 147 25.91 40.27 31.54
C ALA A 147 24.60 41.06 31.37
N ARG A 148 24.40 41.92 32.32
CA ARG A 148 23.44 43.05 32.37
C ARG A 148 23.68 44.02 31.23
N ARG A 149 22.59 44.58 30.69
CA ARG A 149 22.39 46.00 30.28
C ARG A 149 21.00 46.08 29.63
N ASN A 150 20.04 46.58 30.34
CA ASN A 150 19.57 47.89 30.70
C ASN A 150 19.35 48.84 29.50
N ASN A 151 18.19 49.35 29.51
CA ASN A 151 17.61 50.52 28.75
C ASN A 151 16.65 50.09 27.65
N GLY A 152 15.42 50.53 27.61
CA GLY A 152 14.75 51.68 28.18
C GLY A 152 13.56 52.00 27.26
N ARG A 153 12.41 52.04 27.88
CA ARG A 153 11.32 53.01 27.70
C ARG A 153 10.69 53.26 26.32
N ARG A 154 9.40 53.25 26.47
CA ARG A 154 8.39 54.13 25.84
C ARG A 154 7.85 53.67 24.49
N ASN A 155 6.64 53.77 24.17
CA ASN A 155 5.40 54.39 24.68
C ASN A 155 4.32 53.91 23.75
N ASP A 156 3.23 53.58 24.33
CA ASP A 156 1.91 54.23 24.20
C ASP A 156 1.16 54.19 22.86
N LYS A 157 -0.04 53.69 23.08
CA LYS A 157 -1.35 54.27 22.72
C LYS A 157 -1.99 53.97 21.37
N GLN A 158 -3.16 53.45 21.61
CA GLN A 158 -4.45 53.91 21.09
C GLN A 158 -4.80 53.39 19.68
N GLN A 159 -5.92 52.95 19.41
CA GLN A 159 -7.32 53.11 19.83
C GLN A 159 -8.10 52.26 18.84
N GLN A 160 -9.00 51.47 19.36
CA GLN A 160 -10.45 51.61 19.28
C GLN A 160 -11.11 51.52 17.89
N ALA A 161 -11.97 50.52 17.86
CA ALA A 161 -13.37 50.65 17.49
C ALA A 161 -13.73 50.67 16.00
N ARG A 162 -14.48 49.70 15.54
CA ARG A 162 -15.89 49.83 15.23
C ARG A 162 -16.42 48.60 14.49
N LYS A 163 -17.31 47.92 15.15
CA LYS A 163 -18.47 47.33 14.49
C LYS A 163 -19.47 48.46 14.22
N PRO A 164 -20.36 48.38 13.27
CA PRO A 164 -21.64 47.70 13.39
C PRO A 164 -22.13 47.05 12.07
N ALA A 165 -22.88 45.96 12.16
CA ALA A 165 -24.32 45.80 12.23
C ALA A 165 -25.04 45.92 10.89
N ALA A 166 -25.59 44.78 10.46
CA ALA A 166 -26.95 44.44 10.04
C ALA A 166 -27.66 45.33 8.98
N LYS A 167 -28.25 44.66 8.02
CA LYS A 167 -29.69 44.66 7.61
C LYS A 167 -29.81 44.02 6.25
N ASP A 168 -30.58 42.96 6.15
CA ASP A 168 -31.97 42.83 5.69
C ASP A 168 -32.22 43.19 4.22
N GLY A 169 -32.91 42.27 3.56
CA GLY A 169 -33.91 42.57 2.54
C GLY A 169 -33.54 42.01 1.15
N GLU A 170 -34.17 41.13 0.76
CA GLU A 170 -35.25 40.61 -0.08
C GLU A 170 -34.89 39.27 -0.72
#